data_7385fe60edb7f343b768aa2fe2e1d8bd
#
_entry.id   7385fe60edb7f343b768aa2fe2e1d8bd
#
_cell.length_a   1.000
_cell.length_b   1.000
_cell.length_c   1.000
_cell.angle_alpha   90.00
_cell.angle_beta   90.00
_cell.angle_gamma   90.00
#
_symmetry.space_group_name_H-M   'P 1'
#
loop_
_entity.id
_entity.type
_entity.pdbx_description
1 polymer ?
#
loop_
_entity_poly.entity_id
_entity_poly.type
_entity_poly.pdbx_seq_one_letter_code
_entity_poly.pdbx_strand_id
1 'polypeptide(L)'
;MNTIVAYPDNLSFSNGKYHHSSDNYKQTNTFSNLNEFDSLSQKDTLIYLVPSSIISSYVFENNQNLSKQNNLANFISDIDSFIVDDISKNEFFIFNENSFVINKTLYEELNTMLNTLNCKILVLPDYFLNRQFGKDTITEFNNKFLFSFKNGTGSSIEHDSLNQYIETVKINYPDFDPIIYCDSDVKDLKTFKIRKKFNIFDFVKNKNDKEPNLFKFEVSIKNIFNKLNFTRMELYLCTFLIFCSLSLPYLFVSQNNKQISIYESETFNIFKAIDKNTNRVVTPKIQIDQLINQISLTP
;
A
#
# COMPACT_ATOMS: atom_id res chain seq x y z
N MET A 1 12.51 -12.22 13.49
CA MET A 1 11.94 -11.11 12.71
C MET A 1 13.02 -10.05 12.58
N ASN A 2 13.38 -9.68 11.35
CA ASN A 2 14.38 -8.66 11.13
C ASN A 2 13.71 -7.33 10.86
N THR A 3 14.29 -6.25 11.36
CA THR A 3 13.88 -4.89 11.00
C THR A 3 15.09 -4.16 10.44
N ILE A 4 14.94 -3.61 9.26
CA ILE A 4 15.95 -2.81 8.59
C ILE A 4 15.44 -1.38 8.52
N VAL A 5 16.27 -0.41 8.94
CA VAL A 5 16.03 1.01 8.73
C VAL A 5 17.03 1.48 7.68
N ALA A 6 16.53 1.82 6.51
CA ALA A 6 17.33 2.30 5.39
C ALA A 6 17.05 3.77 5.12
N TYR A 7 18.08 4.51 4.70
CA TYR A 7 17.97 5.90 4.28
C TYR A 7 18.94 6.18 3.13
N PRO A 8 18.50 6.93 2.11
CA PRO A 8 19.32 7.21 0.94
C PRO A 8 20.35 8.29 1.24
N ASP A 9 21.49 8.21 0.56
CA ASP A 9 22.51 9.26 0.58
C ASP A 9 22.18 10.40 -0.43
N ASN A 10 21.33 10.10 -1.42
CA ASN A 10 20.94 11.05 -2.47
C ASN A 10 19.47 10.88 -2.88
N LEU A 11 18.99 11.75 -3.76
CA LEU A 11 17.61 11.77 -4.26
C LEU A 11 17.30 10.67 -5.29
N SER A 12 18.28 9.89 -5.72
CA SER A 12 18.04 8.74 -6.61
C SER A 12 17.53 7.51 -5.87
N PHE A 13 17.50 7.54 -4.54
CA PHE A 13 17.04 6.46 -3.64
C PHE A 13 17.74 5.12 -3.82
N SER A 14 18.69 5.01 -4.75
CA SER A 14 19.32 3.73 -5.13
C SER A 14 20.40 3.28 -4.17
N ASN A 15 21.11 4.23 -3.53
CA ASN A 15 22.21 3.96 -2.62
C ASN A 15 22.04 4.70 -1.30
N GLY A 16 22.68 4.18 -0.25
CA GLY A 16 22.58 4.77 1.08
C GLY A 16 23.12 3.87 2.17
N LYS A 17 22.66 4.11 3.37
CA LYS A 17 23.01 3.31 4.55
C LYS A 17 21.79 2.62 5.12
N TYR A 18 22.03 1.50 5.79
CA TYR A 18 20.97 0.83 6.53
C TYR A 18 21.47 0.28 7.87
N HIS A 19 20.56 0.22 8.81
CA HIS A 19 20.75 -0.39 10.12
C HIS A 19 19.89 -1.64 10.20
N HIS A 20 20.54 -2.77 10.37
CA HIS A 20 19.90 -4.06 10.55
C HIS A 20 19.77 -4.37 12.04
N SER A 21 18.55 -4.61 12.50
CA SER A 21 18.23 -5.01 13.87
C SER A 21 17.47 -6.32 13.88
N SER A 22 18.02 -7.32 14.57
CA SER A 22 17.33 -8.55 14.95
C SER A 22 17.55 -8.79 16.44
N ASP A 23 16.93 -9.81 17.00
CA ASP A 23 17.04 -10.13 18.44
C ASP A 23 18.48 -10.29 18.92
N ASN A 24 19.36 -10.81 18.05
CA ASN A 24 20.76 -11.14 18.39
C ASN A 24 21.81 -10.34 17.60
N TYR A 25 21.39 -9.42 16.72
CA TYR A 25 22.31 -8.80 15.78
C TYR A 25 21.94 -7.35 15.49
N LYS A 26 22.96 -6.48 15.55
CA LYS A 26 22.82 -5.05 15.22
C LYS A 26 24.03 -4.64 14.39
N GLN A 27 23.79 -4.21 13.17
CA GLN A 27 24.84 -3.78 12.25
C GLN A 27 24.41 -2.59 11.42
N THR A 28 25.37 -1.75 11.09
CA THR A 28 25.22 -0.66 10.12
C THR A 28 26.02 -0.99 8.88
N ASN A 29 25.39 -0.95 7.73
CA ASN A 29 25.99 -1.21 6.42
C ASN A 29 25.56 -0.15 5.41
N THR A 30 26.18 -0.19 4.23
CA THR A 30 25.78 0.58 3.07
C THR A 30 25.09 -0.32 2.06
N PHE A 31 24.19 0.24 1.26
CA PHE A 31 23.62 -0.41 0.09
C PHE A 31 23.88 0.44 -1.15
N SER A 32 24.09 -0.21 -2.26
CA SER A 32 24.28 0.43 -3.57
C SER A 32 23.10 0.23 -4.52
N ASN A 33 22.18 -0.68 -4.15
CA ASN A 33 20.93 -0.91 -4.86
C ASN A 33 19.88 -1.47 -3.89
N LEU A 34 18.62 -1.06 -4.05
CA LEU A 34 17.50 -1.58 -3.25
C LEU A 34 17.28 -3.10 -3.46
N ASN A 35 17.73 -3.68 -4.57
CA ASN A 35 17.66 -5.12 -4.79
C ASN A 35 18.45 -5.93 -3.76
N GLU A 36 19.39 -5.31 -3.01
CA GLU A 36 20.06 -5.96 -1.89
C GLU A 36 19.08 -6.41 -0.79
N PHE A 37 17.90 -5.79 -0.75
CA PHE A 37 16.82 -6.14 0.17
C PHE A 37 15.88 -7.24 -0.37
N ASP A 38 16.09 -7.78 -1.57
CA ASP A 38 15.28 -8.87 -2.14
C ASP A 38 15.35 -10.16 -1.30
N SER A 39 16.40 -10.32 -0.50
CA SER A 39 16.55 -11.43 0.43
C SER A 39 15.62 -11.36 1.64
N LEU A 40 14.96 -10.22 1.88
CA LEU A 40 14.00 -10.05 2.97
C LEU A 40 12.72 -10.85 2.70
N SER A 41 12.23 -11.48 3.75
CA SER A 41 10.99 -12.26 3.73
C SER A 41 9.78 -11.41 4.14
N GLN A 42 8.58 -11.92 3.91
CA GLN A 42 7.32 -11.28 4.37
C GLN A 42 7.25 -11.04 5.89
N LYS A 43 8.05 -11.77 6.68
CA LYS A 43 8.13 -11.59 8.14
C LYS A 43 9.02 -10.44 8.55
N ASP A 44 9.87 -9.96 7.64
CA ASP A 44 10.81 -8.88 7.88
C ASP A 44 10.19 -7.52 7.55
N THR A 45 10.68 -6.47 8.18
CA THR A 45 10.19 -5.11 7.97
C THR A 45 11.32 -4.22 7.47
N LEU A 46 11.09 -3.56 6.34
CA LEU A 46 11.93 -2.48 5.83
C LEU A 46 11.28 -1.15 6.18
N ILE A 47 11.93 -0.34 6.98
CA ILE A 47 11.59 1.05 7.24
C ILE A 47 12.49 1.91 6.35
N TYR A 48 11.91 2.56 5.37
CA TYR A 48 12.64 3.43 4.46
C TYR A 48 12.39 4.89 4.83
N LEU A 49 13.45 5.59 5.21
CA LEU A 49 13.39 6.99 5.61
C LEU A 49 13.63 7.87 4.40
N VAL A 50 12.64 8.69 4.07
CA VAL A 50 12.73 9.64 2.95
C VAL A 50 13.21 10.99 3.48
N PRO A 51 14.20 11.63 2.82
CA PRO A 51 14.69 12.94 3.24
C PRO A 51 13.59 13.99 3.26
N SER A 52 13.46 14.72 4.37
CA SER A 52 12.46 15.81 4.50
C SER A 52 12.74 16.99 3.57
N SER A 53 13.90 17.04 2.91
CA SER A 53 14.17 18.05 1.88
C SER A 53 13.26 17.91 0.64
N ILE A 54 12.62 16.76 0.43
CA ILE A 54 11.70 16.49 -0.68
C ILE A 54 10.27 16.27 -0.24
N ILE A 55 9.99 16.33 1.07
CA ILE A 55 8.67 16.18 1.65
C ILE A 55 8.30 17.43 2.43
N SER A 56 7.21 18.06 2.06
CA SER A 56 6.59 19.11 2.89
C SER A 56 5.54 18.48 3.80
N SER A 57 5.58 18.85 5.08
CA SER A 57 4.61 18.37 6.08
C SER A 57 3.72 19.50 6.55
N TYR A 58 2.43 19.20 6.71
CA TYR A 58 1.39 20.16 7.08
C TYR A 58 0.54 19.59 8.20
N VAL A 59 0.04 20.47 9.06
CA VAL A 59 -1.02 20.13 10.00
C VAL A 59 -2.34 20.26 9.25
N PHE A 60 -3.12 19.19 9.21
CA PHE A 60 -4.44 19.20 8.59
C PHE A 60 -5.37 18.30 9.40
N GLU A 61 -6.50 18.84 9.85
CA GLU A 61 -7.49 18.09 10.60
C GLU A 61 -8.50 17.44 9.65
N ASN A 62 -8.50 16.13 9.64
CA ASN A 62 -9.48 15.37 8.87
C ASN A 62 -10.88 15.54 9.45
N ASN A 63 -11.83 15.94 8.61
CA ASN A 63 -13.24 15.93 8.98
C ASN A 63 -13.79 14.50 8.86
N GLN A 64 -14.14 13.89 9.99
CA GLN A 64 -14.66 12.53 10.05
C GLN A 64 -15.98 12.33 9.30
N ASN A 65 -16.73 13.39 9.03
CA ASN A 65 -18.00 13.36 8.31
C ASN A 65 -17.81 13.37 6.78
N LEU A 66 -16.59 13.58 6.29
CA LEU A 66 -16.27 13.64 4.88
C LEU A 66 -15.59 12.35 4.40
N SER A 67 -15.79 12.04 3.13
CA SER A 67 -15.02 10.97 2.48
C SER A 67 -13.53 11.31 2.43
N LYS A 68 -12.68 10.28 2.29
CA LYS A 68 -11.23 10.49 2.12
C LYS A 68 -10.92 11.41 0.92
N GLN A 69 -11.67 11.29 -0.17
CA GLN A 69 -11.49 12.12 -1.36
C GLN A 69 -11.84 13.59 -1.10
N ASN A 70 -12.92 13.85 -0.36
CA ASN A 70 -13.31 15.23 -0.02
C ASN A 70 -12.32 15.88 0.96
N ASN A 71 -11.81 15.12 1.94
CA ASN A 71 -10.75 15.60 2.81
C ASN A 71 -9.49 15.93 2.01
N LEU A 72 -9.13 15.08 1.03
CA LEU A 72 -7.99 15.34 0.14
C LEU A 72 -8.18 16.61 -0.68
N ALA A 73 -9.36 16.82 -1.24
CA ALA A 73 -9.66 18.04 -2.00
C ALA A 73 -9.58 19.30 -1.13
N ASN A 74 -10.10 19.22 0.10
CA ASN A 74 -10.00 20.32 1.07
C ASN A 74 -8.54 20.61 1.43
N PHE A 75 -7.76 19.56 1.74
CA PHE A 75 -6.33 19.71 2.03
C PHE A 75 -5.59 20.40 0.89
N ILE A 76 -5.78 19.94 -0.35
CA ILE A 76 -5.13 20.54 -1.54
C ILE A 76 -5.53 22.00 -1.65
N SER A 77 -6.82 22.33 -1.47
CA SER A 77 -7.30 23.71 -1.52
C SER A 77 -6.67 24.61 -0.45
N ASP A 78 -6.49 24.08 0.77
CA ASP A 78 -5.92 24.83 1.89
C ASP A 78 -4.44 25.15 1.69
N ILE A 79 -3.70 24.24 1.02
CA ILE A 79 -2.24 24.40 0.84
C ILE A 79 -1.84 24.91 -0.53
N ASP A 80 -2.78 25.11 -1.46
CA ASP A 80 -2.50 25.53 -2.84
C ASP A 80 -1.59 26.76 -2.91
N SER A 81 -1.83 27.75 -2.04
CA SER A 81 -1.02 28.97 -1.98
C SER A 81 0.41 28.78 -1.45
N PHE A 82 0.70 27.64 -0.82
CA PHE A 82 2.02 27.31 -0.27
C PHE A 82 2.84 26.39 -1.18
N ILE A 83 2.22 25.82 -2.21
CA ILE A 83 2.88 24.95 -3.18
C ILE A 83 3.48 25.81 -4.28
N VAL A 84 4.78 25.68 -4.49
CA VAL A 84 5.51 26.44 -5.52
C VAL A 84 5.28 25.89 -6.93
N ASP A 85 5.15 24.55 -7.03
CA ASP A 85 4.93 23.84 -8.29
C ASP A 85 3.44 23.61 -8.58
N ASP A 86 3.14 23.22 -9.82
CA ASP A 86 1.80 22.79 -10.23
C ASP A 86 1.33 21.60 -9.34
N ILE A 87 0.08 21.67 -8.89
CA ILE A 87 -0.56 20.61 -8.07
C ILE A 87 -0.42 19.24 -8.74
N SER A 88 -0.53 19.18 -10.07
CA SER A 88 -0.42 17.93 -10.84
C SER A 88 0.93 17.23 -10.73
N LYS A 89 1.99 17.97 -10.35
CA LYS A 89 3.35 17.47 -10.15
C LYS A 89 3.60 16.93 -8.74
N ASN A 90 2.60 16.98 -7.87
CA ASN A 90 2.72 16.58 -6.48
C ASN A 90 1.83 15.38 -6.17
N GLU A 91 2.29 14.55 -5.25
CA GLU A 91 1.53 13.48 -4.61
C GLU A 91 1.20 13.89 -3.19
N PHE A 92 -0.06 13.67 -2.79
CA PHE A 92 -0.62 14.14 -1.53
C PHE A 92 -1.01 12.97 -0.65
N PHE A 93 -0.69 13.08 0.64
CA PHE A 93 -1.02 12.09 1.65
C PHE A 93 -1.70 12.77 2.82
N ILE A 94 -2.82 12.17 3.28
CA ILE A 94 -3.53 12.61 4.47
C ILE A 94 -3.57 11.46 5.47
N PHE A 95 -3.12 11.75 6.67
CA PHE A 95 -3.22 10.89 7.84
C PHE A 95 -3.92 11.67 8.97
N ASN A 96 -4.27 10.98 10.05
CA ASN A 96 -5.10 11.59 11.11
C ASN A 96 -4.52 12.86 11.73
N GLU A 97 -3.20 12.97 11.82
CA GLU A 97 -2.52 14.09 12.49
C GLU A 97 -1.57 14.86 11.59
N ASN A 98 -1.22 14.29 10.43
CA ASN A 98 -0.22 14.89 9.54
C ASN A 98 -0.61 14.65 8.09
N SER A 99 -0.31 15.63 7.27
CA SER A 99 -0.45 15.54 5.83
C SER A 99 0.88 15.87 5.17
N PHE A 100 1.13 15.24 4.02
CA PHE A 100 2.40 15.34 3.33
C PHE A 100 2.20 15.63 1.86
N VAL A 101 3.14 16.38 1.31
CA VAL A 101 3.26 16.65 -0.11
C VAL A 101 4.67 16.27 -0.55
N ILE A 102 4.76 15.51 -1.61
CA ILE A 102 6.02 15.07 -2.20
C ILE A 102 5.96 15.22 -3.71
N ASN A 103 7.09 15.53 -4.35
CA ASN A 103 7.16 15.54 -5.81
C ASN A 103 6.76 14.18 -6.37
N LYS A 104 5.79 14.18 -7.29
CA LYS A 104 5.16 12.97 -7.83
C LYS A 104 6.14 12.07 -8.55
N THR A 105 7.04 12.63 -9.36
CA THR A 105 8.02 11.85 -10.11
C THR A 105 8.98 11.12 -9.19
N LEU A 106 9.51 11.82 -8.17
CA LEU A 106 10.41 11.21 -7.18
C LEU A 106 9.68 10.15 -6.35
N TYR A 107 8.44 10.41 -6.00
CA TYR A 107 7.63 9.44 -5.26
C TYR A 107 7.34 8.17 -6.07
N GLU A 108 6.94 8.31 -7.34
CA GLU A 108 6.64 7.17 -8.22
C GLU A 108 7.89 6.32 -8.46
N GLU A 109 9.06 6.94 -8.64
CA GLU A 109 10.34 6.23 -8.75
C GLU A 109 10.62 5.39 -7.49
N LEU A 110 10.57 6.01 -6.33
CA LEU A 110 10.77 5.31 -5.04
C LEU A 110 9.74 4.20 -4.84
N ASN A 111 8.46 4.51 -5.04
CA ASN A 111 7.37 3.56 -4.81
C ASN A 111 7.47 2.35 -5.75
N THR A 112 7.85 2.57 -7.01
CA THR A 112 8.06 1.48 -7.99
C THR A 112 9.20 0.57 -7.56
N MET A 113 10.34 1.14 -7.13
CA MET A 113 11.47 0.34 -6.63
C MET A 113 11.08 -0.48 -5.40
N LEU A 114 10.38 0.12 -4.45
CA LEU A 114 9.96 -0.56 -3.22
C LEU A 114 8.89 -1.65 -3.47
N ASN A 115 8.05 -1.50 -4.49
CA ASN A 115 7.04 -2.50 -4.84
C ASN A 115 7.63 -3.81 -5.38
N THR A 116 8.92 -3.84 -5.75
CA THR A 116 9.59 -5.09 -6.14
C THR A 116 9.93 -5.98 -4.95
N LEU A 117 10.04 -5.41 -3.74
CA LEU A 117 10.49 -6.10 -2.54
C LEU A 117 9.37 -6.96 -1.91
N ASN A 118 9.77 -8.12 -1.36
CA ASN A 118 8.84 -9.10 -0.78
C ASN A 118 8.82 -9.05 0.76
N CYS A 119 8.87 -7.87 1.35
CA CYS A 119 8.82 -7.66 2.79
C CYS A 119 7.72 -6.67 3.18
N LYS A 120 7.49 -6.50 4.49
CA LYS A 120 6.64 -5.42 5.00
C LYS A 120 7.39 -4.10 4.83
N ILE A 121 6.80 -3.14 4.14
CA ILE A 121 7.41 -1.85 3.83
C ILE A 121 6.71 -0.74 4.60
N LEU A 122 7.50 0.11 5.24
CA LEU A 122 7.07 1.34 5.87
C LEU A 122 7.95 2.48 5.36
N VAL A 123 7.33 3.46 4.71
CA VAL A 123 8.01 4.67 4.21
C VAL A 123 7.64 5.84 5.08
N LEU A 124 8.63 6.47 5.69
CA LEU A 124 8.47 7.59 6.62
C LEU A 124 9.39 8.75 6.24
N PRO A 125 9.00 10.01 6.51
CA PRO A 125 9.95 11.12 6.53
C PRO A 125 11.07 10.87 7.55
N ASP A 126 12.29 11.30 7.25
CA ASP A 126 13.47 11.06 8.10
C ASP A 126 13.34 11.62 9.52
N TYR A 127 12.66 12.76 9.71
CA TYR A 127 12.45 13.35 11.03
C TYR A 127 11.55 12.52 11.96
N PHE A 128 10.84 11.50 11.43
CA PHE A 128 10.11 10.54 12.25
C PHE A 128 11.02 9.64 13.08
N LEU A 129 12.30 9.57 12.73
CA LEU A 129 13.30 8.71 13.39
C LEU A 129 13.32 8.88 14.91
N ASN A 130 13.05 10.07 15.41
CA ASN A 130 13.01 10.33 16.85
C ASN A 130 11.84 11.22 17.27
N ARG A 131 10.72 11.12 16.55
CA ARG A 131 9.50 11.84 16.88
C ARG A 131 8.96 11.40 18.24
N GLN A 132 8.65 12.37 19.08
CA GLN A 132 7.93 12.16 20.34
C GLN A 132 6.64 12.96 20.31
N PHE A 133 5.51 12.29 20.56
CA PHE A 133 4.21 12.96 20.57
C PHE A 133 4.17 14.09 21.59
N GLY A 134 3.71 15.27 21.15
CA GLY A 134 3.56 16.45 22.00
C GLY A 134 4.87 17.10 22.44
N LYS A 135 6.02 16.73 21.86
CA LYS A 135 7.33 17.32 22.18
C LYS A 135 8.08 17.67 20.92
N ASP A 136 8.84 18.76 21.01
CA ASP A 136 9.79 19.10 19.98
C ASP A 136 11.10 18.32 20.19
N THR A 137 11.69 17.81 19.10
CA THR A 137 12.97 17.12 19.17
C THR A 137 13.91 17.61 18.06
N ILE A 138 15.20 17.65 18.35
CA ILE A 138 16.27 17.83 17.37
C ILE A 138 17.18 16.62 17.48
N THR A 139 17.39 15.93 16.36
CA THR A 139 18.22 14.73 16.32
C THR A 139 19.34 14.89 15.30
N GLU A 140 20.58 14.76 15.70
CA GLU A 140 21.69 14.65 14.77
C GLU A 140 21.71 13.26 14.16
N PHE A 141 21.62 13.19 12.83
CA PHE A 141 21.59 11.94 12.09
C PHE A 141 22.15 12.12 10.69
N ASN A 142 23.12 11.28 10.32
CA ASN A 142 23.74 11.26 8.98
C ASN A 142 24.15 12.66 8.45
N ASN A 143 24.91 13.40 9.25
CA ASN A 143 25.38 14.77 8.96
C ASN A 143 24.27 15.82 8.75
N LYS A 144 23.08 15.56 9.25
CA LYS A 144 21.95 16.50 9.25
C LYS A 144 21.33 16.60 10.63
N PHE A 145 20.56 17.67 10.84
CA PHE A 145 19.72 17.80 12.00
C PHE A 145 18.26 17.61 11.60
N LEU A 146 17.62 16.62 12.21
CA LEU A 146 16.22 16.31 12.02
C LEU A 146 15.41 17.03 13.09
N PHE A 147 14.54 17.92 12.67
CA PHE A 147 13.61 18.64 13.54
C PHE A 147 12.26 17.94 13.47
N SER A 148 11.74 17.54 14.60
CA SER A 148 10.36 17.04 14.72
C SER A 148 9.61 17.94 15.72
N PHE A 149 8.55 18.57 15.24
CA PHE A 149 7.75 19.49 16.04
C PHE A 149 6.61 18.76 16.75
N LYS A 150 6.18 19.33 17.89
CA LYS A 150 5.07 18.78 18.72
C LYS A 150 3.76 18.62 17.97
N ASN A 151 3.54 19.41 16.91
CA ASN A 151 2.38 19.33 16.03
C ASN A 151 2.51 18.21 14.95
N GLY A 152 3.62 17.48 14.97
CA GLY A 152 3.86 16.35 14.06
C GLY A 152 4.51 16.71 12.72
N THR A 153 4.70 17.97 12.41
CA THR A 153 5.51 18.40 11.25
C THR A 153 6.99 18.28 11.54
N GLY A 154 7.83 18.40 10.52
CA GLY A 154 9.27 18.35 10.70
C GLY A 154 10.03 18.70 9.45
N SER A 155 11.37 18.76 9.60
CA SER A 155 12.29 19.08 8.53
C SER A 155 13.67 18.50 8.79
N SER A 156 14.51 18.40 7.76
CA SER A 156 15.92 18.06 7.90
C SER A 156 16.79 19.21 7.38
N ILE A 157 17.80 19.57 8.15
CA ILE A 157 18.64 20.73 7.92
C ILE A 157 20.13 20.32 7.93
N GLU A 158 20.90 20.81 6.99
CA GLU A 158 22.34 20.64 6.95
C GLU A 158 23.02 21.39 8.11
N HIS A 159 24.20 20.91 8.54
CA HIS A 159 24.96 21.50 9.65
C HIS A 159 25.20 23.00 9.49
N ASP A 160 25.56 23.45 8.29
CA ASP A 160 25.89 24.86 8.00
C ASP A 160 24.71 25.80 8.15
N SER A 161 23.50 25.31 7.99
CA SER A 161 22.26 26.11 8.07
C SER A 161 21.57 26.01 9.46
N LEU A 162 22.12 25.24 10.37
CA LEU A 162 21.49 24.93 11.66
C LEU A 162 21.16 26.18 12.47
N ASN A 163 22.12 27.09 12.64
CA ASN A 163 21.91 28.28 13.48
C ASN A 163 20.82 29.18 12.91
N GLN A 164 20.89 29.48 11.63
CA GLN A 164 19.89 30.31 10.93
C GLN A 164 18.49 29.68 11.04
N TYR A 165 18.40 28.36 10.92
CA TYR A 165 17.13 27.66 11.03
C TYR A 165 16.57 27.71 12.46
N ILE A 166 17.40 27.52 13.48
CA ILE A 166 16.99 27.63 14.90
C ILE A 166 16.47 29.04 15.21
N GLU A 167 17.14 30.09 14.72
CA GLU A 167 16.67 31.47 14.89
C GLU A 167 15.30 31.66 14.23
N THR A 168 15.12 31.20 13.01
CA THR A 168 13.83 31.25 12.30
C THR A 168 12.73 30.48 13.06
N VAL A 169 13.04 29.29 13.56
CA VAL A 169 12.09 28.49 14.36
C VAL A 169 11.70 29.21 15.63
N LYS A 170 12.64 29.82 16.36
CA LYS A 170 12.35 30.55 17.59
C LYS A 170 11.49 31.79 17.37
N ILE A 171 11.63 32.46 16.22
CA ILE A 171 10.78 33.61 15.85
C ILE A 171 9.33 33.12 15.62
N ASN A 172 9.14 32.03 14.90
CA ASN A 172 7.82 31.51 14.55
C ASN A 172 7.16 30.70 15.68
N TYR A 173 7.97 30.10 16.55
CA TYR A 173 7.56 29.25 17.68
C TYR A 173 8.30 29.71 18.95
N PRO A 174 7.85 30.76 19.67
CA PRO A 174 8.54 31.29 20.85
C PRO A 174 8.72 30.28 21.98
N ASP A 175 7.80 29.30 22.08
CA ASP A 175 7.81 28.22 23.07
C ASP A 175 8.64 26.99 22.64
N PHE A 176 9.48 27.12 21.62
CA PHE A 176 10.29 26.02 21.12
C PHE A 176 11.37 25.62 22.14
N ASP A 177 11.17 24.50 22.82
CA ASP A 177 12.10 23.92 23.81
C ASP A 177 12.32 22.44 23.52
N PRO A 178 13.16 22.11 22.50
CA PRO A 178 13.33 20.75 22.02
C PRO A 178 14.20 19.89 22.94
N ILE A 179 13.91 18.59 22.92
CA ILE A 179 14.82 17.57 23.44
C ILE A 179 15.89 17.33 22.39
N ILE A 180 17.15 17.53 22.77
CA ILE A 180 18.29 17.37 21.87
C ILE A 180 18.85 15.95 21.95
N TYR A 181 19.01 15.33 20.77
CA TYR A 181 19.66 14.05 20.59
C TYR A 181 20.89 14.24 19.66
N CYS A 182 22.05 14.40 20.24
CA CYS A 182 23.27 14.74 19.54
C CYS A 182 24.46 14.08 20.23
N ASP A 183 25.35 13.47 19.46
CA ASP A 183 26.61 12.91 19.96
C ASP A 183 27.75 13.93 19.86
N SER A 184 27.63 14.94 19.01
CA SER A 184 28.62 15.98 18.79
C SER A 184 28.41 17.21 19.72
N ASP A 185 29.48 17.91 20.03
CA ASP A 185 29.42 19.15 20.83
C ASP A 185 29.17 20.36 19.91
N VAL A 186 27.94 20.49 19.41
CA VAL A 186 27.53 21.58 18.53
C VAL A 186 27.26 22.84 19.35
N LYS A 187 27.97 23.93 19.05
CA LYS A 187 27.87 25.22 19.80
C LYS A 187 26.46 25.77 19.79
N ASP A 188 25.77 25.69 18.67
CA ASP A 188 24.44 26.27 18.44
C ASP A 188 23.35 25.57 19.29
N LEU A 189 23.58 24.34 19.68
CA LEU A 189 22.69 23.57 20.55
C LEU A 189 22.98 23.74 22.05
N LYS A 190 24.02 24.49 22.44
CA LYS A 190 24.38 24.69 23.87
C LYS A 190 23.35 25.48 24.67
N THR A 191 22.52 26.24 24.00
CA THR A 191 21.43 27.03 24.64
C THR A 191 20.29 26.16 25.16
N PHE A 192 20.15 24.93 24.68
CA PHE A 192 19.09 24.01 25.09
C PHE A 192 19.56 23.13 26.26
N LYS A 193 18.68 22.88 27.21
CA LYS A 193 19.01 22.27 28.51
C LYS A 193 19.15 20.75 28.46
N ILE A 194 18.44 20.06 27.57
CA ILE A 194 18.32 18.60 27.56
C ILE A 194 19.13 18.03 26.40
N ARG A 195 20.12 17.18 26.73
CA ARG A 195 20.89 16.43 25.75
C ARG A 195 20.79 14.94 26.06
N LYS A 196 20.50 14.16 25.07
CA LYS A 196 20.43 12.70 25.14
C LYS A 196 21.26 12.09 24.02
N LYS A 197 21.80 10.92 24.27
CA LYS A 197 22.43 10.13 23.21
C LYS A 197 21.36 9.51 22.32
N PHE A 198 21.52 9.64 21.00
CA PHE A 198 20.62 9.01 20.03
C PHE A 198 21.07 7.59 19.74
N ASN A 199 20.12 6.65 19.65
CA ASN A 199 20.36 5.30 19.20
C ASN A 199 19.23 4.87 18.27
N ILE A 200 19.55 4.67 17.00
CA ILE A 200 18.59 4.28 15.96
C ILE A 200 17.88 2.95 16.29
N PHE A 201 18.53 2.06 17.02
CA PHE A 201 17.92 0.78 17.40
C PHE A 201 16.82 0.93 18.47
N ASP A 202 16.81 2.04 19.20
CA ASP A 202 15.71 2.35 20.13
C ASP A 202 14.45 2.79 19.38
N PHE A 203 14.61 3.48 18.25
CA PHE A 203 13.51 3.78 17.33
C PHE A 203 12.83 2.50 16.85
N VAL A 204 13.60 1.49 16.42
CA VAL A 204 13.05 0.20 15.94
C VAL A 204 12.18 -0.48 17.01
N LYS A 205 12.60 -0.42 18.28
CA LYS A 205 11.88 -1.04 19.40
C LYS A 205 10.60 -0.30 19.79
N ASN A 206 10.62 1.03 19.68
CA ASN A 206 9.55 1.90 20.16
C ASN A 206 8.58 2.33 19.05
N LYS A 207 8.74 1.76 17.85
CA LYS A 207 7.90 2.08 16.70
C LYS A 207 6.42 1.82 17.00
N ASN A 208 5.60 2.81 16.74
CA ASN A 208 4.16 2.71 16.86
C ASN A 208 3.55 2.25 15.52
N ASP A 209 2.61 1.29 15.56
CA ASP A 209 1.88 0.84 14.36
C ASP A 209 0.92 1.91 13.77
N LYS A 210 0.71 3.02 14.49
CA LYS A 210 -0.13 4.14 14.05
C LYS A 210 0.60 5.19 13.23
N GLU A 211 1.91 5.02 12.97
CA GLU A 211 2.67 5.97 12.16
C GLU A 211 2.17 6.00 10.72
N PRO A 212 2.20 7.19 10.07
CA PRO A 212 1.82 7.32 8.68
C PRO A 212 2.75 6.48 7.79
N ASN A 213 2.18 5.77 6.83
CA ASN A 213 2.96 5.03 5.85
C ASN A 213 2.75 5.63 4.45
N LEU A 214 3.78 6.26 3.91
CA LEU A 214 3.74 6.85 2.57
C LEU A 214 3.80 5.78 1.46
N PHE A 215 4.15 4.53 1.76
CA PHE A 215 4.18 3.46 0.78
C PHE A 215 2.78 3.13 0.26
N LYS A 216 2.62 3.11 -1.06
CA LYS A 216 1.42 2.63 -1.74
C LYS A 216 1.72 1.30 -2.44
N PHE A 217 1.01 0.27 -2.02
CA PHE A 217 1.11 -1.01 -2.71
C PHE A 217 0.41 -0.93 -4.07
N GLU A 218 1.17 -1.16 -5.13
CA GLU A 218 0.64 -1.24 -6.49
C GLU A 218 0.08 -2.64 -6.76
N VAL A 219 -1.23 -2.70 -6.99
CA VAL A 219 -1.92 -3.94 -7.34
C VAL A 219 -1.63 -4.28 -8.79
N SER A 220 -0.51 -4.95 -9.03
CA SER A 220 -0.20 -5.58 -10.31
C SER A 220 -0.20 -7.10 -10.14
N ILE A 221 -0.50 -7.82 -11.22
CA ILE A 221 -0.47 -9.29 -11.21
C ILE A 221 0.91 -9.78 -10.75
N LYS A 222 1.98 -9.15 -11.23
CA LYS A 222 3.36 -9.47 -10.85
C LYS A 222 3.62 -9.27 -9.35
N ASN A 223 3.18 -8.13 -8.79
CA ASN A 223 3.38 -7.82 -7.37
C ASN A 223 2.57 -8.74 -6.46
N ILE A 224 1.36 -9.13 -6.88
CA ILE A 224 0.53 -10.11 -6.17
C ILE A 224 1.25 -11.47 -6.16
N PHE A 225 1.73 -11.94 -7.31
CA PHE A 225 2.44 -13.22 -7.39
C PHE A 225 3.72 -13.22 -6.55
N ASN A 226 4.51 -12.14 -6.57
CA ASN A 226 5.71 -12.02 -5.76
C ASN A 226 5.41 -12.08 -4.26
N LYS A 227 4.36 -11.39 -3.81
CA LYS A 227 3.97 -11.39 -2.39
C LYS A 227 3.35 -12.70 -1.91
N LEU A 228 2.63 -13.40 -2.77
CA LEU A 228 1.99 -14.66 -2.39
C LEU A 228 2.96 -15.85 -2.39
N ASN A 229 4.21 -15.66 -2.89
CA ASN A 229 5.23 -16.73 -2.96
C ASN A 229 4.67 -18.07 -3.45
N PHE A 230 3.82 -18.04 -4.48
CA PHE A 230 3.25 -19.25 -5.04
C PHE A 230 4.36 -20.19 -5.50
N THR A 231 4.33 -21.39 -4.99
CA THR A 231 5.14 -22.47 -5.54
C THR A 231 4.65 -22.80 -6.96
N ARG A 232 5.51 -23.34 -7.79
CA ARG A 232 5.11 -23.77 -9.16
C ARG A 232 3.90 -24.73 -9.13
N MET A 233 3.83 -25.60 -8.11
CA MET A 233 2.70 -26.53 -7.91
C MET A 233 1.38 -25.79 -7.64
N GLU A 234 1.38 -24.80 -6.76
CA GLU A 234 0.19 -23.99 -6.43
C GLU A 234 -0.30 -23.23 -7.65
N LEU A 235 0.61 -22.72 -8.47
CA LEU A 235 0.29 -22.02 -9.71
C LEU A 235 -0.39 -22.94 -10.73
N TYR A 236 0.10 -24.19 -10.90
CA TYR A 236 -0.57 -25.20 -11.73
C TYR A 236 -1.94 -25.57 -11.17
N LEU A 237 -2.08 -25.68 -9.87
CA LEU A 237 -3.34 -26.03 -9.21
C LEU A 237 -4.39 -24.91 -9.38
N CYS A 238 -4.00 -23.66 -9.21
CA CYS A 238 -4.87 -22.50 -9.48
C CYS A 238 -5.29 -22.45 -10.95
N THR A 239 -4.37 -22.67 -11.90
CA THR A 239 -4.68 -22.69 -13.33
C THR A 239 -5.64 -23.81 -13.68
N PHE A 240 -5.44 -25.00 -13.10
CA PHE A 240 -6.33 -26.15 -13.25
C PHE A 240 -7.72 -25.88 -12.70
N LEU A 241 -7.84 -25.27 -11.51
CA LEU A 241 -9.13 -24.89 -10.91
C LEU A 241 -9.89 -23.87 -11.77
N ILE A 242 -9.20 -22.86 -12.31
CA ILE A 242 -9.79 -21.89 -13.24
C ILE A 242 -10.30 -22.61 -14.50
N PHE A 243 -9.48 -23.50 -15.08
CA PHE A 243 -9.88 -24.29 -16.23
C PHE A 243 -11.11 -25.16 -15.96
N CYS A 244 -11.14 -25.86 -14.82
CA CYS A 244 -12.30 -26.65 -14.41
C CYS A 244 -13.55 -25.78 -14.21
N SER A 245 -13.42 -24.62 -13.56
CA SER A 245 -14.55 -23.73 -13.32
C SER A 245 -15.20 -23.19 -14.59
N LEU A 246 -14.42 -23.01 -15.65
CA LEU A 246 -14.89 -22.56 -16.98
C LEU A 246 -15.44 -23.71 -17.83
N SER A 247 -14.82 -24.90 -17.74
CA SER A 247 -15.17 -26.06 -18.60
C SER A 247 -16.35 -26.88 -18.06
N LEU A 248 -16.49 -27.03 -16.74
CA LEU A 248 -17.56 -27.81 -16.14
C LEU A 248 -18.98 -27.33 -16.53
N PRO A 249 -19.32 -26.05 -16.45
CA PRO A 249 -20.64 -25.55 -16.88
C PRO A 249 -20.95 -25.90 -18.34
N TYR A 250 -19.93 -25.77 -19.22
CA TYR A 250 -20.09 -26.11 -20.65
C TYR A 250 -20.36 -27.60 -20.86
N LEU A 251 -19.64 -28.48 -20.13
CA LEU A 251 -19.86 -29.92 -20.20
C LEU A 251 -21.27 -30.30 -19.69
N PHE A 252 -21.72 -29.68 -18.58
CA PHE A 252 -23.09 -29.92 -18.06
C PHE A 252 -24.16 -29.49 -19.04
N VAL A 253 -24.03 -28.30 -19.66
CA VAL A 253 -24.96 -27.84 -20.68
C VAL A 253 -24.98 -28.78 -21.90
N SER A 254 -23.80 -29.21 -22.34
CA SER A 254 -23.69 -30.16 -23.47
C SER A 254 -24.34 -31.51 -23.17
N GLN A 255 -24.15 -32.06 -21.95
CA GLN A 255 -24.80 -33.31 -21.54
C GLN A 255 -26.33 -33.15 -21.43
N ASN A 256 -26.80 -32.05 -20.81
CA ASN A 256 -28.23 -31.79 -20.71
C ASN A 256 -28.87 -31.66 -22.10
N ASN A 257 -28.25 -30.97 -23.04
CA ASN A 257 -28.76 -30.84 -24.39
C ASN A 257 -28.85 -32.21 -25.11
N LYS A 258 -27.88 -33.10 -24.90
CA LYS A 258 -27.95 -34.46 -25.42
C LYS A 258 -29.10 -35.25 -24.81
N GLN A 259 -29.32 -35.16 -23.49
CA GLN A 259 -30.44 -35.83 -22.84
C GLN A 259 -31.77 -35.28 -23.33
N ILE A 260 -31.92 -33.96 -23.46
CA ILE A 260 -33.11 -33.32 -23.99
C ILE A 260 -33.41 -33.85 -25.40
N SER A 261 -32.40 -33.93 -26.30
CA SER A 261 -32.60 -34.43 -27.65
C SER A 261 -33.05 -35.91 -27.69
N ILE A 262 -32.51 -36.75 -26.77
CA ILE A 262 -32.94 -38.13 -26.60
C ILE A 262 -34.42 -38.21 -26.15
N TYR A 263 -34.78 -37.47 -25.12
CA TYR A 263 -36.16 -37.43 -24.64
C TYR A 263 -37.14 -36.89 -25.69
N GLU A 264 -36.74 -35.86 -26.44
CA GLU A 264 -37.58 -35.34 -27.53
C GLU A 264 -37.78 -36.39 -28.65
N SER A 265 -36.73 -37.15 -29.01
CA SER A 265 -36.82 -38.19 -30.01
C SER A 265 -37.69 -39.37 -29.53
N GLU A 266 -37.52 -39.82 -28.31
CA GLU A 266 -38.36 -40.86 -27.69
C GLU A 266 -39.78 -40.46 -27.60
N THR A 267 -40.05 -39.22 -27.10
CA THR A 267 -41.41 -38.68 -27.04
C THR A 267 -42.05 -38.62 -28.43
N PHE A 268 -41.33 -38.15 -29.43
CA PHE A 268 -41.81 -38.13 -30.79
C PHE A 268 -42.14 -39.54 -31.34
N ASN A 269 -41.30 -40.54 -31.08
CA ASN A 269 -41.53 -41.92 -31.47
C ASN A 269 -42.78 -42.52 -30.82
N ILE A 270 -43.03 -42.24 -29.54
CA ILE A 270 -44.23 -42.68 -28.83
C ILE A 270 -45.49 -42.05 -29.48
N PHE A 271 -45.46 -40.74 -29.70
CA PHE A 271 -46.59 -40.05 -30.33
C PHE A 271 -46.85 -40.59 -31.74
N LYS A 272 -45.83 -40.85 -32.55
CA LYS A 272 -45.94 -41.38 -33.89
C LYS A 272 -46.49 -42.82 -33.91
N ALA A 273 -46.25 -43.60 -32.83
CA ALA A 273 -46.82 -44.92 -32.70
C ALA A 273 -48.36 -44.87 -32.37
N ILE A 274 -48.82 -43.80 -31.69
CA ILE A 274 -50.23 -43.62 -31.38
C ILE A 274 -50.98 -42.97 -32.56
N ASP A 275 -50.41 -41.94 -33.16
CA ASP A 275 -50.96 -41.24 -34.33
C ASP A 275 -49.87 -41.09 -35.42
N LYS A 276 -50.05 -41.84 -36.53
CA LYS A 276 -49.10 -41.86 -37.64
C LYS A 276 -48.97 -40.51 -38.36
N ASN A 277 -49.92 -39.60 -38.18
CA ASN A 277 -49.92 -38.29 -38.81
C ASN A 277 -49.19 -37.21 -37.96
N THR A 278 -48.67 -37.56 -36.80
CA THR A 278 -47.93 -36.62 -35.93
C THR A 278 -46.63 -36.21 -36.57
N ASN A 279 -46.51 -34.93 -36.93
CA ASN A 279 -45.34 -34.34 -37.51
C ASN A 279 -44.43 -33.61 -36.49
N ARG A 280 -44.98 -33.21 -35.36
CA ARG A 280 -44.24 -32.48 -34.32
C ARG A 280 -44.94 -32.64 -32.96
N VAL A 281 -44.16 -32.82 -31.90
CA VAL A 281 -44.62 -32.81 -30.52
C VAL A 281 -44.09 -31.54 -29.84
N VAL A 282 -44.97 -30.62 -29.43
CA VAL A 282 -44.59 -29.35 -28.80
C VAL A 282 -44.99 -29.32 -27.32
N THR A 283 -46.16 -29.77 -27.01
CA THR A 283 -46.72 -29.86 -25.66
C THR A 283 -47.34 -31.23 -25.42
N PRO A 284 -46.52 -32.23 -25.04
CA PRO A 284 -46.93 -33.63 -24.97
C PRO A 284 -48.25 -33.84 -24.19
N LYS A 285 -48.39 -33.19 -23.05
CA LYS A 285 -49.57 -33.31 -22.18
C LYS A 285 -50.86 -32.89 -22.91
N ILE A 286 -50.84 -31.72 -23.53
CA ILE A 286 -52.02 -31.16 -24.23
C ILE A 286 -52.36 -32.03 -25.45
N GLN A 287 -51.38 -32.48 -26.18
CA GLN A 287 -51.53 -33.32 -27.35
C GLN A 287 -52.12 -34.71 -26.99
N ILE A 288 -51.72 -35.31 -25.85
CA ILE A 288 -52.30 -36.55 -25.34
C ILE A 288 -53.76 -36.33 -24.98
N ASP A 289 -54.08 -35.26 -24.23
CA ASP A 289 -55.47 -34.96 -23.87
C ASP A 289 -56.37 -34.74 -25.09
N GLN A 290 -55.84 -34.14 -26.15
CA GLN A 290 -56.56 -33.99 -27.43
C GLN A 290 -56.78 -35.33 -28.14
N LEU A 291 -55.79 -36.22 -28.20
CA LEU A 291 -55.90 -37.56 -28.77
C LEU A 291 -56.93 -38.42 -27.99
N ILE A 292 -56.91 -38.39 -26.66
CA ILE A 292 -57.88 -39.11 -25.83
C ILE A 292 -59.29 -38.62 -26.11
N ASN A 293 -59.50 -37.31 -26.20
CA ASN A 293 -60.80 -36.73 -26.51
C ASN A 293 -61.27 -37.10 -27.91
N GLN A 294 -60.37 -37.16 -28.91
CA GLN A 294 -60.73 -37.61 -30.28
C GLN A 294 -61.14 -39.08 -30.32
N ILE A 295 -60.42 -39.96 -29.60
CA ILE A 295 -60.72 -41.38 -29.53
C ILE A 295 -62.04 -41.62 -28.78
N SER A 296 -62.34 -40.86 -27.72
CA SER A 296 -63.56 -40.98 -26.93
C SER A 296 -64.81 -40.45 -27.66
N LEU A 297 -64.69 -39.67 -28.75
CA LEU A 297 -65.71 -39.10 -29.55
C LEU A 297 -66.00 -39.92 -30.81
N THR A 298 -65.29 -40.96 -31.13
CA THR A 298 -65.51 -41.93 -32.22
C THR A 298 -66.36 -43.06 -31.70
N PRO A 299 -67.63 -43.22 -32.09
CA PRO A 299 -68.51 -44.27 -31.60
C PRO A 299 -68.11 -45.67 -32.06
#